data_107edfd2ae9b214b17240ee3de205b61
#
_entry.id   107edfd2ae9b214b17240ee3de205b61
#
_cell.length_a   1.000
_cell.length_b   1.000
_cell.length_c   1.000
_cell.angle_alpha   90.00
_cell.angle_beta   90.00
_cell.angle_gamma   90.00
#
_symmetry.space_group_name_H-M   'P 1'
#
loop_
_entity.id
_entity.type
_entity.pdbx_description
1 polymer ?
#
loop_
_entity_poly.entity_id
_entity_poly.type
_entity_poly.pdbx_seq_one_letter_code
_entity_poly.pdbx_strand_id
1 'polypeptide(L)'
;MNNVLLWIGGVLVAVLCALFAVPHFVDWTSYRGVFEEEASRVLGREVRVAGTVNLRLLPTPFVRFEKVRLADVVGQTGEPFFRADDFTLWLSPAPLLRGAIEAREIELRRPTLKLRLNAEGGGNWQALSISRTALPFIPSDVALQSVVITEGTVSIDDSTGRELVRVDGVTGELNVAALDGPFKFKGVFNWAGARHELKASTTTFEADGGLRMKAQISVPATTNTYTFDGRLADLSGRARLEGQLTGQLGFMPSAIGGVAAAAATDAPPARVPIELRAAVTAATQAAPITDLGLAFEQDGKPQLV
;
A
#
# COMPACT_ATOMS: atom_id res chain seq x y z
N MET A 1 5.37 -46.20 33.34
CA MET A 1 5.79 -45.06 32.51
C MET A 1 5.07 -45.02 31.15
N ASN A 2 4.85 -46.14 30.48
CA ASN A 2 4.22 -46.16 29.13
C ASN A 2 2.76 -45.64 29.10
N ASN A 3 1.95 -45.88 30.14
CA ASN A 3 0.55 -45.46 30.14
C ASN A 3 0.39 -43.92 30.27
N VAL A 4 1.27 -43.25 31.00
CA VAL A 4 1.24 -41.78 31.13
C VAL A 4 1.57 -41.11 29.78
N LEU A 5 2.55 -41.70 29.07
CA LEU A 5 2.93 -41.19 27.72
C LEU A 5 1.78 -41.39 26.72
N LEU A 6 1.09 -42.51 26.74
CA LEU A 6 -0.10 -42.81 25.94
C LEU A 6 -1.26 -41.84 26.25
N TRP A 7 -1.50 -41.53 27.53
CA TRP A 7 -2.51 -40.56 27.90
C TRP A 7 -2.16 -39.14 27.45
N ILE A 8 -0.91 -38.71 27.63
CA ILE A 8 -0.44 -37.39 27.12
C ILE A 8 -0.57 -37.33 25.59
N GLY A 9 -0.16 -38.38 24.86
CA GLY A 9 -0.33 -38.46 23.43
C GLY A 9 -1.79 -38.42 22.97
N GLY A 10 -2.66 -39.15 23.68
CA GLY A 10 -4.10 -39.15 23.41
C GLY A 10 -4.75 -37.78 23.62
N VAL A 11 -4.40 -37.10 24.74
CA VAL A 11 -4.90 -35.75 25.03
C VAL A 11 -4.37 -34.74 23.96
N LEU A 12 -3.09 -34.85 23.61
CA LEU A 12 -2.51 -33.96 22.55
C LEU A 12 -3.24 -34.13 21.21
N VAL A 13 -3.48 -35.37 20.79
CA VAL A 13 -4.23 -35.66 19.55
C VAL A 13 -5.65 -35.13 19.65
N ALA A 14 -6.35 -35.33 20.77
CA ALA A 14 -7.69 -34.81 20.98
C ALA A 14 -7.74 -33.28 20.92
N VAL A 15 -6.77 -32.59 21.52
CA VAL A 15 -6.65 -31.12 21.46
C VAL A 15 -6.38 -30.66 20.01
N LEU A 16 -5.48 -31.31 19.28
CA LEU A 16 -5.23 -30.99 17.87
C LEU A 16 -6.47 -31.22 17.00
N CYS A 17 -7.18 -32.33 17.21
CA CYS A 17 -8.45 -32.59 16.53
C CYS A 17 -9.50 -31.52 16.86
N ALA A 18 -9.61 -31.10 18.11
CA ALA A 18 -10.52 -30.05 18.53
C ALA A 18 -10.15 -28.69 17.89
N LEU A 19 -8.88 -28.31 17.91
CA LEU A 19 -8.39 -27.06 17.27
C LEU A 19 -8.61 -27.05 15.77
N PHE A 20 -8.65 -28.21 15.12
CA PHE A 20 -8.97 -28.33 13.71
C PHE A 20 -10.48 -28.32 13.45
N ALA A 21 -11.23 -29.07 14.25
CA ALA A 21 -12.65 -29.30 14.00
C ALA A 21 -13.53 -28.15 14.50
N VAL A 22 -13.29 -27.62 15.71
CA VAL A 22 -14.15 -26.60 16.34
C VAL A 22 -14.33 -25.35 15.45
N PRO A 23 -13.27 -24.75 14.85
CA PRO A 23 -13.46 -23.59 13.99
C PRO A 23 -14.32 -23.85 12.78
N HIS A 24 -14.40 -25.10 12.32
CA HIS A 24 -15.20 -25.48 11.15
C HIS A 24 -16.71 -25.57 11.46
N PHE A 25 -17.06 -25.85 12.71
CA PHE A 25 -18.48 -25.96 13.13
C PHE A 25 -19.04 -24.68 13.74
N VAL A 26 -18.20 -23.67 14.01
CA VAL A 26 -18.63 -22.38 14.52
C VAL A 26 -18.96 -21.44 13.37
N ASP A 27 -20.16 -20.88 13.38
CA ASP A 27 -20.52 -19.78 12.46
C ASP A 27 -19.89 -18.47 12.96
N TRP A 28 -18.68 -18.18 12.47
CA TRP A 28 -17.94 -16.97 12.80
C TRP A 28 -18.60 -15.71 12.28
N THR A 29 -19.49 -15.82 11.29
CA THR A 29 -20.23 -14.68 10.75
C THR A 29 -21.16 -14.06 11.78
N SER A 30 -21.68 -14.85 12.72
CA SER A 30 -22.51 -14.36 13.82
C SER A 30 -21.75 -13.44 14.78
N TYR A 31 -20.41 -13.55 14.84
CA TYR A 31 -19.54 -12.72 15.67
C TYR A 31 -19.02 -11.48 14.94
N ARG A 32 -19.39 -11.26 13.66
CA ARG A 32 -18.89 -10.13 12.86
C ARG A 32 -19.05 -8.78 13.57
N GLY A 33 -20.15 -8.57 14.30
CA GLY A 33 -20.40 -7.31 15.02
C GLY A 33 -19.31 -6.99 16.05
N VAL A 34 -18.79 -8.02 16.73
CA VAL A 34 -17.68 -7.85 17.68
C VAL A 34 -16.41 -7.41 16.95
N PHE A 35 -16.12 -8.02 15.79
CA PHE A 35 -14.96 -7.62 14.98
C PHE A 35 -15.12 -6.20 14.41
N GLU A 36 -16.32 -5.84 13.93
CA GLU A 36 -16.63 -4.50 13.42
C GLU A 36 -16.46 -3.44 14.51
N GLU A 37 -16.98 -3.69 15.71
CA GLU A 37 -16.89 -2.77 16.83
C GLU A 37 -15.43 -2.55 17.26
N GLU A 38 -14.66 -3.63 17.40
CA GLU A 38 -13.27 -3.55 17.80
C GLU A 38 -12.41 -2.87 16.76
N ALA A 39 -12.57 -3.24 15.48
CA ALA A 39 -11.87 -2.62 14.37
C ALA A 39 -12.23 -1.11 14.24
N SER A 40 -13.51 -0.76 14.45
CA SER A 40 -13.97 0.63 14.42
C SER A 40 -13.36 1.44 15.55
N ARG A 41 -13.24 0.86 16.74
CA ARG A 41 -12.61 1.50 17.91
C ARG A 41 -11.12 1.79 17.64
N VAL A 42 -10.42 0.83 17.04
CA VAL A 42 -9.00 0.93 16.73
C VAL A 42 -8.71 1.97 15.66
N LEU A 43 -9.51 1.96 14.57
CA LEU A 43 -9.29 2.84 13.42
C LEU A 43 -9.92 4.23 13.58
N GLY A 44 -10.72 4.44 14.62
CA GLY A 44 -11.47 5.67 14.83
C GLY A 44 -12.55 5.95 13.77
N ARG A 45 -12.91 4.91 12.99
CA ARG A 45 -13.88 4.99 11.89
C ARG A 45 -14.73 3.74 11.85
N GLU A 46 -15.93 3.90 11.32
CA GLU A 46 -16.86 2.79 11.18
C GLU A 46 -16.34 1.75 10.19
N VAL A 47 -16.13 0.53 10.69
CA VAL A 47 -15.79 -0.66 9.90
C VAL A 47 -17.04 -1.51 9.75
N ARG A 48 -17.32 -1.98 8.54
CA ARG A 48 -18.40 -2.91 8.23
C ARG A 48 -17.91 -4.09 7.42
N VAL A 49 -18.41 -5.26 7.75
CA VAL A 49 -18.16 -6.52 7.04
C VAL A 49 -19.48 -7.01 6.46
N ALA A 50 -19.67 -6.85 5.15
CA ALA A 50 -20.94 -7.24 4.49
C ALA A 50 -20.99 -8.72 4.08
N GLY A 51 -19.85 -9.41 4.09
CA GLY A 51 -19.73 -10.81 3.72
C GLY A 51 -19.56 -11.73 4.92
N THR A 52 -18.95 -12.87 4.66
CA THR A 52 -18.69 -13.91 5.65
C THR A 52 -17.42 -13.63 6.45
N VAL A 53 -17.36 -14.17 7.65
CA VAL A 53 -16.16 -14.22 8.48
C VAL A 53 -15.73 -15.68 8.60
N ASN A 54 -14.47 -15.97 8.28
CA ASN A 54 -13.90 -17.31 8.35
C ASN A 54 -12.65 -17.29 9.22
N LEU A 55 -12.64 -18.08 10.28
CA LEU A 55 -11.50 -18.29 11.15
C LEU A 55 -10.99 -19.71 10.98
N ARG A 56 -9.68 -19.85 10.79
CA ARG A 56 -8.99 -21.13 10.82
C ARG A 56 -7.81 -21.04 11.80
N LEU A 57 -7.61 -22.08 12.58
CA LEU A 57 -6.50 -22.14 13.54
C LEU A 57 -5.34 -23.01 13.06
N LEU A 58 -5.63 -24.07 12.31
CA LEU A 58 -4.64 -25.03 11.81
C LEU A 58 -4.79 -25.27 10.31
N PRO A 59 -3.70 -25.55 9.55
CA PRO A 59 -2.31 -25.61 10.00
C PRO A 59 -1.68 -24.22 10.24
N THR A 60 -2.16 -23.19 9.54
CA THR A 60 -1.71 -21.80 9.70
C THR A 60 -2.90 -20.94 10.10
N PRO A 61 -2.86 -20.27 11.27
CA PRO A 61 -3.99 -19.50 11.74
C PRO A 61 -4.23 -18.25 10.88
N PHE A 62 -5.49 -18.03 10.53
CA PHE A 62 -5.93 -16.82 9.85
C PHE A 62 -7.37 -16.45 10.19
N VAL A 63 -7.70 -15.17 10.02
CA VAL A 63 -9.07 -14.66 9.98
C VAL A 63 -9.28 -13.99 8.64
N ARG A 64 -10.33 -14.38 7.91
CA ARG A 64 -10.72 -13.76 6.64
C ARG A 64 -12.07 -13.10 6.79
N PHE A 65 -12.14 -11.88 6.28
CA PHE A 65 -13.34 -11.08 6.22
C PHE A 65 -13.65 -10.77 4.75
N GLU A 66 -14.88 -11.02 4.32
CA GLU A 66 -15.31 -10.69 2.98
C GLU A 66 -16.07 -9.36 2.96
N LYS A 67 -15.88 -8.59 1.88
CA LYS A 67 -16.56 -7.31 1.64
C LYS A 67 -16.40 -6.32 2.80
N VAL A 68 -15.16 -6.12 3.21
CA VAL A 68 -14.80 -5.13 4.24
C VAL A 68 -14.95 -3.72 3.67
N ARG A 69 -15.49 -2.82 4.48
CA ARG A 69 -15.63 -1.39 4.17
C ARG A 69 -15.21 -0.56 5.39
N LEU A 70 -14.47 0.50 5.13
CA LEU A 70 -14.13 1.53 6.12
C LEU A 70 -14.75 2.83 5.67
N ALA A 71 -15.59 3.42 6.51
CA ALA A 71 -16.27 4.66 6.19
C ALA A 71 -15.29 5.83 5.97
N ASP A 72 -15.65 6.77 5.11
CA ASP A 72 -14.83 7.96 4.87
C ASP A 72 -14.85 8.88 6.09
N VAL A 73 -16.03 9.24 6.56
CA VAL A 73 -16.23 10.02 7.80
C VAL A 73 -17.32 9.34 8.63
N VAL A 74 -17.23 9.44 9.95
CA VAL A 74 -18.22 8.86 10.86
C VAL A 74 -19.62 9.37 10.52
N GLY A 75 -20.54 8.46 10.24
CA GLY A 75 -21.94 8.78 9.98
C GLY A 75 -22.29 9.27 8.57
N GLN A 76 -21.36 9.33 7.63
CA GLN A 76 -21.66 9.65 6.23
C GLN A 76 -21.98 8.38 5.43
N THR A 77 -23.09 8.40 4.70
CA THR A 77 -23.56 7.32 3.80
C THR A 77 -22.96 7.40 2.40
N GLY A 78 -21.78 8.03 2.25
CA GLY A 78 -21.09 8.20 0.98
C GLY A 78 -20.26 6.97 0.57
N GLU A 79 -19.44 7.15 -0.46
CA GLU A 79 -18.47 6.14 -0.85
C GLU A 79 -17.45 5.90 0.25
N PRO A 80 -17.09 4.63 0.53
CA PRO A 80 -16.15 4.32 1.60
C PRO A 80 -14.73 4.82 1.29
N PHE A 81 -14.00 5.22 2.33
CA PHE A 81 -12.58 5.52 2.25
C PHE A 81 -11.76 4.31 1.76
N PHE A 82 -12.09 3.14 2.28
CA PHE A 82 -11.46 1.88 1.89
C PHE A 82 -12.50 0.78 1.79
N ARG A 83 -12.34 -0.08 0.80
CA ARG A 83 -13.06 -1.35 0.69
C ARG A 83 -12.14 -2.43 0.18
N ALA A 84 -12.40 -3.68 0.55
CA ALA A 84 -11.75 -4.85 -0.03
C ALA A 84 -12.77 -5.97 -0.19
N ASP A 85 -12.63 -6.74 -1.25
CA ASP A 85 -13.47 -7.93 -1.44
C ASP A 85 -13.10 -9.01 -0.44
N ASP A 86 -11.80 -9.24 -0.22
CA ASP A 86 -11.28 -10.07 0.85
C ASP A 86 -10.18 -9.33 1.62
N PHE A 87 -10.24 -9.45 2.92
CA PHE A 87 -9.25 -9.03 3.88
C PHE A 87 -8.87 -10.24 4.73
N THR A 88 -7.67 -10.77 4.54
CA THR A 88 -7.18 -11.92 5.31
C THR A 88 -6.06 -11.48 6.23
N LEU A 89 -6.19 -11.80 7.49
CA LEU A 89 -5.21 -11.57 8.53
C LEU A 89 -4.55 -12.89 8.91
N TRP A 90 -3.30 -13.10 8.52
CA TRP A 90 -2.51 -14.24 8.91
C TRP A 90 -1.89 -14.00 10.28
N LEU A 91 -2.08 -14.94 11.20
CA LEU A 91 -1.67 -14.80 12.59
C LEU A 91 -0.41 -15.62 12.88
N SER A 92 0.38 -15.15 13.84
CA SER A 92 1.56 -15.86 14.34
C SER A 92 1.12 -16.97 15.33
N PRO A 93 1.48 -18.26 15.08
CA PRO A 93 1.02 -19.35 15.95
C PRO A 93 1.58 -19.29 17.38
N ALA A 94 2.83 -18.90 17.56
CA ALA A 94 3.49 -18.90 18.85
C ALA A 94 2.89 -17.87 19.85
N PRO A 95 2.57 -16.63 19.47
CA PRO A 95 1.81 -15.69 20.29
C PRO A 95 0.42 -16.19 20.65
N LEU A 96 -0.30 -16.81 19.70
CA LEU A 96 -1.64 -17.37 19.95
C LEU A 96 -1.66 -18.42 21.07
N LEU A 97 -0.62 -19.26 21.17
CA LEU A 97 -0.50 -20.24 22.26
C LEU A 97 -0.34 -19.58 23.64
N ARG A 98 0.04 -18.30 23.67
CA ARG A 98 0.16 -17.50 24.90
C ARG A 98 -1.04 -16.57 25.10
N GLY A 99 -2.09 -16.71 24.26
CA GLY A 99 -3.29 -15.87 24.32
C GLY A 99 -3.10 -14.46 23.70
N ALA A 100 -1.99 -14.23 22.97
CA ALA A 100 -1.75 -12.98 22.27
C ALA A 100 -2.09 -13.12 20.78
N ILE A 101 -2.81 -12.14 20.22
CA ILE A 101 -3.13 -12.08 18.79
C ILE A 101 -2.09 -11.18 18.12
N GLU A 102 -1.27 -11.76 17.27
CA GLU A 102 -0.23 -11.05 16.54
C GLU A 102 -0.36 -11.33 15.04
N ALA A 103 -0.56 -10.26 14.28
CA ALA A 103 -0.66 -10.36 12.83
C ALA A 103 0.73 -10.41 12.20
N ARG A 104 0.97 -11.43 11.38
CA ARG A 104 2.19 -11.57 10.61
C ARG A 104 2.07 -10.96 9.22
N GLU A 105 0.95 -11.19 8.56
CA GLU A 105 0.72 -10.77 7.18
C GLU A 105 -0.74 -10.38 6.98
N ILE A 106 -0.97 -9.34 6.21
CA ILE A 106 -2.28 -8.94 5.73
C ILE A 106 -2.34 -9.20 4.22
N GLU A 107 -3.35 -9.91 3.77
CA GLU A 107 -3.62 -10.11 2.35
C GLU A 107 -4.90 -9.38 1.96
N LEU A 108 -4.81 -8.51 0.96
CA LEU A 108 -5.90 -7.70 0.44
C LEU A 108 -6.19 -8.09 -1.01
N ARG A 109 -7.43 -8.50 -1.28
CA ARG A 109 -7.87 -8.78 -2.64
C ARG A 109 -8.85 -7.74 -3.11
N ARG A 110 -8.57 -7.16 -4.28
CA ARG A 110 -9.30 -6.05 -4.89
C ARG A 110 -9.60 -4.91 -3.90
N PRO A 111 -8.58 -4.44 -3.15
CA PRO A 111 -8.78 -3.28 -2.31
C PRO A 111 -8.99 -2.03 -3.18
N THR A 112 -9.89 -1.18 -2.75
CA THR A 112 -10.06 0.16 -3.32
C THR A 112 -9.83 1.18 -2.21
N LEU A 113 -8.88 2.08 -2.43
CA LEU A 113 -8.56 3.19 -1.55
C LEU A 113 -8.96 4.49 -2.23
N LYS A 114 -9.87 5.25 -1.61
CA LYS A 114 -10.33 6.53 -2.14
C LYS A 114 -9.85 7.67 -1.27
N LEU A 115 -8.84 8.38 -1.76
CA LEU A 115 -8.30 9.57 -1.13
C LEU A 115 -9.05 10.81 -1.63
N ARG A 116 -9.45 11.68 -0.75
CA ARG A 116 -10.12 12.94 -1.10
C ARG A 116 -9.37 14.09 -0.46
N LEU A 117 -8.97 15.05 -1.30
CA LEU A 117 -8.37 16.29 -0.85
C LEU A 117 -9.48 17.24 -0.37
N ASN A 118 -9.25 17.96 0.71
CA ASN A 118 -10.14 19.02 1.15
C ASN A 118 -9.66 20.39 0.65
N ALA A 119 -10.50 21.43 0.80
CA ALA A 119 -10.19 22.78 0.32
C ALA A 119 -9.01 23.43 1.09
N GLU A 120 -8.74 22.98 2.30
CA GLU A 120 -7.67 23.48 3.16
C GLU A 120 -6.31 22.83 2.87
N GLY A 121 -6.25 21.86 1.93
CA GLY A 121 -5.03 21.16 1.54
C GLY A 121 -4.68 19.96 2.43
N GLY A 122 -5.63 19.50 3.23
CA GLY A 122 -5.58 18.22 3.92
C GLY A 122 -6.28 17.13 3.12
N GLY A 123 -6.54 16.00 3.76
CA GLY A 123 -7.26 14.90 3.12
C GLY A 123 -8.02 14.04 4.11
N ASN A 124 -8.89 13.21 3.56
CA ASN A 124 -9.70 12.30 4.36
C ASN A 124 -8.89 11.25 5.13
N TRP A 125 -7.61 11.07 4.85
CA TRP A 125 -6.71 10.21 5.63
C TRP A 125 -6.35 10.77 7.02
N GLN A 126 -6.45 12.09 7.23
CA GLN A 126 -6.08 12.75 8.49
C GLN A 126 -6.93 12.30 9.69
N ALA A 127 -8.16 11.88 9.44
CA ALA A 127 -9.03 11.33 10.48
C ALA A 127 -8.77 9.85 10.80
N LEU A 128 -7.74 9.23 10.19
CA LEU A 128 -7.26 7.91 10.60
C LEU A 128 -6.40 8.07 11.85
N SER A 129 -7.02 7.96 13.00
CA SER A 129 -6.31 7.90 14.27
C SER A 129 -5.98 6.44 14.57
N ILE A 130 -4.83 5.95 14.14
CA ILE A 130 -4.31 4.70 14.69
C ILE A 130 -3.85 5.00 16.12
N SER A 131 -4.77 4.92 17.04
CA SER A 131 -4.47 5.16 18.45
C SER A 131 -3.68 3.99 19.00
N ARG A 132 -2.38 4.18 19.22
CA ARG A 132 -1.52 3.18 19.87
C ARG A 132 -2.08 2.72 21.23
N THR A 133 -2.91 3.54 21.88
CA THR A 133 -3.52 3.25 23.18
C THR A 133 -4.81 2.43 23.08
N ALA A 134 -5.43 2.36 21.90
CA ALA A 134 -6.72 1.70 21.70
C ALA A 134 -6.61 0.20 21.35
N LEU A 135 -5.39 -0.34 21.28
CA LEU A 135 -5.14 -1.73 20.94
C LEU A 135 -4.75 -2.54 22.19
N PRO A 136 -5.72 -3.00 23.02
CA PRO A 136 -5.39 -3.80 24.19
C PRO A 136 -4.76 -5.16 23.84
N PHE A 137 -4.80 -5.55 22.55
CA PHE A 137 -4.30 -6.83 22.05
C PHE A 137 -3.12 -6.71 21.09
N ILE A 138 -2.64 -5.49 20.80
CA ILE A 138 -1.40 -5.33 20.04
C ILE A 138 -0.30 -5.00 21.03
N PRO A 139 0.58 -5.95 21.33
CA PRO A 139 1.83 -5.64 22.02
C PRO A 139 2.54 -4.50 21.28
N SER A 140 3.33 -3.71 21.97
CA SER A 140 4.15 -2.63 21.43
C SER A 140 5.04 -3.04 20.23
N ASP A 141 5.17 -4.33 20.00
CA ASP A 141 5.87 -4.97 18.88
C ASP A 141 4.84 -5.69 17.98
N VAL A 142 4.06 -4.93 17.22
CA VAL A 142 3.26 -5.52 16.14
C VAL A 142 4.22 -5.99 15.07
N ALA A 143 4.42 -7.29 15.00
CA ALA A 143 5.23 -7.92 13.96
C ALA A 143 4.45 -8.10 12.66
N LEU A 144 3.74 -7.05 12.21
CA LEU A 144 3.20 -7.04 10.86
C LEU A 144 4.39 -6.96 9.90
N GLN A 145 4.71 -8.07 9.25
CA GLN A 145 5.87 -8.15 8.38
C GLN A 145 5.56 -7.68 6.97
N SER A 146 4.36 -8.00 6.47
CA SER A 146 3.98 -7.65 5.10
C SER A 146 2.49 -7.42 4.91
N VAL A 147 2.17 -6.61 3.91
CA VAL A 147 0.83 -6.45 3.35
C VAL A 147 0.90 -6.80 1.88
N VAL A 148 0.22 -7.88 1.48
CA VAL A 148 0.13 -8.34 0.10
C VAL A 148 -1.14 -7.77 -0.53
N ILE A 149 -1.00 -7.09 -1.66
CA ILE A 149 -2.09 -6.46 -2.40
C ILE A 149 -2.24 -7.14 -3.75
N THR A 150 -3.46 -7.53 -4.09
CA THR A 150 -3.79 -8.14 -5.39
C THR A 150 -4.95 -7.38 -6.03
N GLU A 151 -4.73 -6.90 -7.26
CA GLU A 151 -5.74 -6.20 -8.08
C GLU A 151 -6.35 -4.96 -7.39
N GLY A 152 -5.54 -4.18 -6.68
CA GLY A 152 -5.99 -2.97 -5.98
C GLY A 152 -6.27 -1.80 -6.92
N THR A 153 -7.06 -0.85 -6.43
CA THR A 153 -7.32 0.45 -7.08
C THR A 153 -7.08 1.56 -6.08
N VAL A 154 -6.39 2.61 -6.50
CA VAL A 154 -6.20 3.83 -5.71
C VAL A 154 -6.71 5.01 -6.54
N SER A 155 -7.59 5.82 -5.97
CA SER A 155 -8.03 7.07 -6.59
C SER A 155 -7.81 8.25 -5.67
N ILE A 156 -7.54 9.41 -6.26
CA ILE A 156 -7.38 10.68 -5.59
C ILE A 156 -8.38 11.65 -6.21
N ASP A 157 -9.32 12.15 -5.41
CA ASP A 157 -10.32 13.12 -5.81
C ASP A 157 -9.98 14.50 -5.22
N ASP A 158 -10.35 15.57 -5.91
CA ASP A 158 -10.31 16.91 -5.36
C ASP A 158 -11.49 17.19 -4.39
N SER A 159 -11.52 18.39 -3.81
CA SER A 159 -12.59 18.83 -2.90
C SER A 159 -13.98 18.90 -3.57
N THR A 160 -14.04 18.93 -4.90
CA THR A 160 -15.29 18.95 -5.67
C THR A 160 -15.78 17.55 -6.02
N GLY A 161 -14.99 16.52 -5.74
CA GLY A 161 -15.27 15.12 -6.09
C GLY A 161 -14.83 14.74 -7.50
N ARG A 162 -14.05 15.59 -8.18
CA ARG A 162 -13.45 15.25 -9.47
C ARG A 162 -12.23 14.37 -9.25
N GLU A 163 -12.17 13.24 -9.94
CA GLU A 163 -11.02 12.36 -9.92
C GLU A 163 -9.80 13.03 -10.59
N LEU A 164 -8.73 13.19 -9.83
CA LEU A 164 -7.45 13.75 -10.30
C LEU A 164 -6.53 12.66 -10.82
N VAL A 165 -6.44 11.56 -10.09
CA VAL A 165 -5.56 10.44 -10.39
C VAL A 165 -6.28 9.14 -10.09
N ARG A 166 -6.16 8.17 -10.99
CA ARG A 166 -6.60 6.80 -10.78
C ARG A 166 -5.52 5.82 -11.22
N VAL A 167 -5.25 4.88 -10.35
CA VAL A 167 -4.29 3.79 -10.55
C VAL A 167 -5.01 2.48 -10.32
N ASP A 168 -5.02 1.60 -11.32
CA ASP A 168 -5.72 0.32 -11.26
C ASP A 168 -4.75 -0.86 -11.30
N GLY A 169 -5.25 -2.04 -10.88
CA GLY A 169 -4.51 -3.29 -10.95
C GLY A 169 -3.24 -3.31 -10.08
N VAL A 170 -3.24 -2.54 -9.00
CA VAL A 170 -2.12 -2.52 -8.05
C VAL A 170 -1.93 -3.90 -7.46
N THR A 171 -0.78 -4.51 -7.75
CA THR A 171 -0.40 -5.83 -7.23
C THR A 171 1.03 -5.75 -6.74
N GLY A 172 1.23 -6.09 -5.47
CA GLY A 172 2.55 -5.95 -4.86
C GLY A 172 2.56 -6.26 -3.38
N GLU A 173 3.71 -6.05 -2.79
CA GLU A 173 3.98 -6.30 -1.38
C GLU A 173 4.53 -5.06 -0.71
N LEU A 174 3.93 -4.70 0.42
CA LEU A 174 4.39 -3.67 1.33
C LEU A 174 5.00 -4.33 2.56
N ASN A 175 6.31 -4.24 2.70
CA ASN A 175 7.02 -4.69 3.89
C ASN A 175 7.00 -3.58 4.95
N VAL A 176 6.61 -3.95 6.16
CA VAL A 176 6.43 -3.05 7.30
C VAL A 176 7.33 -3.54 8.43
N ALA A 177 8.43 -2.85 8.68
CA ALA A 177 9.33 -3.24 9.76
C ALA A 177 8.75 -2.89 11.15
N ALA A 178 8.05 -1.76 11.24
CA ALA A 178 7.32 -1.31 12.41
C ALA A 178 6.20 -0.34 11.97
N LEU A 179 5.27 0.01 12.86
CA LEU A 179 4.16 0.93 12.54
C LEU A 179 4.64 2.36 12.20
N ASP A 180 5.81 2.72 12.65
CA ASP A 180 6.47 4.00 12.34
C ASP A 180 7.48 3.91 11.19
N GLY A 181 7.54 2.77 10.50
CA GLY A 181 8.45 2.50 9.40
C GLY A 181 9.75 1.81 9.83
N PRO A 182 10.69 1.62 8.94
CA PRO A 182 10.62 1.96 7.51
C PRO A 182 9.64 1.08 6.73
N PHE A 183 9.08 1.65 5.66
CA PHE A 183 8.21 0.94 4.73
C PHE A 183 8.93 0.66 3.42
N LYS A 184 8.69 -0.51 2.81
CA LYS A 184 9.19 -0.85 1.48
C LYS A 184 8.08 -1.45 0.65
N PHE A 185 7.77 -0.83 -0.48
CA PHE A 185 6.79 -1.33 -1.44
C PHE A 185 7.48 -1.79 -2.71
N LYS A 186 7.07 -2.93 -3.22
CA LYS A 186 7.44 -3.43 -4.54
C LYS A 186 6.20 -4.00 -5.21
N GLY A 187 5.86 -3.48 -6.38
CA GLY A 187 4.68 -3.95 -7.08
C GLY A 187 4.57 -3.40 -8.48
N VAL A 188 3.45 -3.69 -9.10
CA VAL A 188 3.06 -3.23 -10.44
C VAL A 188 1.68 -2.58 -10.36
N PHE A 189 1.41 -1.68 -11.30
CA PHE A 189 0.13 -1.02 -11.43
C PHE A 189 -0.10 -0.58 -12.89
N ASN A 190 -1.34 -0.26 -13.22
CA ASN A 190 -1.71 0.30 -14.51
C ASN A 190 -2.10 1.77 -14.32
N TRP A 191 -1.49 2.64 -15.12
CA TRP A 191 -1.79 4.06 -15.14
C TRP A 191 -1.73 4.57 -16.58
N ALA A 192 -2.70 5.40 -16.97
CA ALA A 192 -2.81 5.96 -18.32
C ALA A 192 -2.68 4.91 -19.45
N GLY A 193 -3.24 3.70 -19.23
CA GLY A 193 -3.23 2.61 -20.18
C GLY A 193 -1.91 1.83 -20.29
N ALA A 194 -0.90 2.17 -19.50
CA ALA A 194 0.38 1.47 -19.47
C ALA A 194 0.62 0.76 -18.12
N ARG A 195 1.37 -0.35 -18.18
CA ARG A 195 1.82 -1.06 -16.98
C ARG A 195 3.12 -0.44 -16.47
N HIS A 196 3.17 -0.20 -15.17
CA HIS A 196 4.31 0.38 -14.48
C HIS A 196 4.76 -0.56 -13.36
N GLU A 197 6.05 -0.57 -13.09
CA GLU A 197 6.63 -1.17 -11.90
C GLU A 197 7.02 -0.07 -10.91
N LEU A 198 6.67 -0.24 -9.63
CA LEU A 198 7.01 0.67 -8.55
C LEU A 198 7.86 -0.03 -7.51
N LYS A 199 8.98 0.59 -7.17
CA LYS A 199 9.76 0.28 -5.97
C LYS A 199 9.84 1.54 -5.14
N ALA A 200 9.29 1.50 -3.93
CA ALA A 200 9.32 2.63 -3.00
C ALA A 200 9.90 2.19 -1.66
N SER A 201 10.61 3.08 -1.02
CA SER A 201 11.13 2.88 0.33
C SER A 201 11.06 4.18 1.11
N THR A 202 10.80 4.06 2.41
CA THR A 202 10.79 5.21 3.30
C THR A 202 11.72 5.00 4.47
N THR A 203 12.05 6.07 5.18
CA THR A 203 12.60 6.00 6.53
C THR A 203 11.47 5.79 7.56
N THR A 204 11.83 5.70 8.84
CA THR A 204 10.89 5.89 9.94
C THR A 204 10.39 7.34 9.97
N PHE A 205 9.24 7.56 10.62
CA PHE A 205 8.76 8.92 10.87
C PHE A 205 9.76 9.70 11.72
N GLU A 206 10.04 10.92 11.28
CA GLU A 206 10.84 11.89 12.02
C GLU A 206 10.00 12.54 13.15
N ALA A 207 10.65 13.25 14.07
CA ALA A 207 9.98 13.86 15.23
C ALA A 207 8.87 14.88 14.85
N ASP A 208 8.98 15.48 13.67
CA ASP A 208 7.99 16.41 13.11
C ASP A 208 6.88 15.73 12.28
N GLY A 209 6.83 14.40 12.31
CA GLY A 209 5.83 13.61 11.56
C GLY A 209 6.14 13.48 10.06
N GLY A 210 7.30 13.97 9.60
CA GLY A 210 7.77 13.77 8.23
C GLY A 210 8.47 12.42 8.04
N LEU A 211 8.68 12.01 6.79
CA LEU A 211 9.49 10.86 6.43
C LEU A 211 10.22 11.11 5.10
N ARG A 212 11.41 10.55 4.95
CA ARG A 212 12.10 10.53 3.65
C ARG A 212 11.58 9.39 2.81
N MET A 213 11.47 9.62 1.52
CA MET A 213 10.93 8.66 0.56
C MET A 213 11.80 8.62 -0.69
N LYS A 214 12.08 7.40 -1.14
CA LYS A 214 12.66 7.15 -2.46
C LYS A 214 11.71 6.25 -3.22
N ALA A 215 11.31 6.67 -4.42
CA ALA A 215 10.43 5.92 -5.29
C ALA A 215 11.02 5.81 -6.69
N GLN A 216 10.99 4.62 -7.26
CA GLN A 216 11.41 4.34 -8.63
C GLN A 216 10.24 3.75 -9.39
N ILE A 217 9.86 4.39 -10.48
CA ILE A 217 8.84 3.92 -11.42
C ILE A 217 9.52 3.57 -12.73
N SER A 218 9.32 2.36 -13.21
CA SER A 218 9.79 1.91 -14.52
C SER A 218 8.62 1.46 -15.38
N VAL A 219 8.72 1.75 -16.68
CA VAL A 219 7.74 1.34 -17.67
C VAL A 219 8.35 0.18 -18.46
N PRO A 220 7.90 -1.09 -18.23
CA PRO A 220 8.53 -2.26 -18.85
C PRO A 220 8.51 -2.26 -20.38
N ALA A 221 7.51 -1.60 -20.99
CA ALA A 221 7.39 -1.48 -22.45
C ALA A 221 8.44 -0.54 -23.06
N THR A 222 9.08 0.29 -22.22
CA THR A 222 10.12 1.24 -22.64
C THR A 222 11.28 1.10 -21.65
N THR A 223 12.42 1.70 -21.94
CA THR A 223 13.52 1.75 -20.95
C THR A 223 13.39 2.94 -20.00
N ASN A 224 12.22 3.58 -19.98
CA ASN A 224 11.99 4.76 -19.15
C ASN A 224 11.95 4.40 -17.68
N THR A 225 12.73 5.11 -16.90
CA THR A 225 12.77 4.97 -15.44
C THR A 225 12.76 6.36 -14.82
N TYR A 226 11.88 6.55 -13.84
CA TYR A 226 11.75 7.78 -13.07
C TYR A 226 12.08 7.48 -11.63
N THR A 227 12.96 8.24 -11.03
CA THR A 227 13.33 8.11 -9.62
C THR A 227 13.04 9.42 -8.90
N PHE A 228 12.21 9.35 -7.89
CA PHE A 228 11.96 10.44 -6.95
C PHE A 228 12.76 10.17 -5.69
N ASP A 229 13.45 11.19 -5.16
CA ASP A 229 14.14 11.17 -3.87
C ASP A 229 13.78 12.46 -3.13
N GLY A 230 13.10 12.32 -2.00
CA GLY A 230 12.59 13.49 -1.31
C GLY A 230 12.02 13.19 0.06
N ARG A 231 11.28 14.15 0.58
CA ARG A 231 10.67 14.15 1.89
C ARG A 231 9.19 14.41 1.79
N LEU A 232 8.41 13.61 2.48
CA LEU A 232 7.00 13.84 2.72
C LEU A 232 6.85 14.40 4.14
N ALA A 233 6.33 15.60 4.27
CA ALA A 233 6.20 16.31 5.54
C ALA A 233 4.75 16.66 5.83
N ASP A 234 4.44 16.91 7.09
CA ASP A 234 3.14 17.41 7.59
C ASP A 234 1.93 16.56 7.15
N LEU A 235 2.03 15.24 7.30
CA LEU A 235 0.96 14.31 6.95
C LEU A 235 -0.34 14.53 7.74
N SER A 236 -0.22 15.09 8.95
CA SER A 236 -1.36 15.42 9.82
C SER A 236 -2.01 16.78 9.51
N GLY A 237 -1.28 17.66 8.81
CA GLY A 237 -1.71 18.98 8.42
C GLY A 237 -1.85 19.12 6.90
N ARG A 238 -1.01 19.94 6.30
CA ARG A 238 -0.89 20.11 4.86
C ARG A 238 0.24 19.26 4.34
N ALA A 239 -0.06 18.07 3.85
CA ALA A 239 0.95 17.17 3.32
C ALA A 239 1.78 17.88 2.23
N ARG A 240 3.11 17.88 2.38
CA ARG A 240 4.04 18.46 1.44
C ARG A 240 5.01 17.41 0.97
N LEU A 241 5.17 17.33 -0.34
CA LEU A 241 6.16 16.47 -0.99
C LEU A 241 7.24 17.39 -1.58
N GLU A 242 8.46 17.27 -1.08
CA GLU A 242 9.61 18.04 -1.52
C GLU A 242 10.72 17.10 -1.92
N GLY A 243 11.32 17.29 -3.10
CA GLY A 243 12.38 16.38 -3.55
C GLY A 243 12.80 16.60 -4.98
N GLN A 244 13.63 15.69 -5.46
CA GLN A 244 14.15 15.69 -6.81
C GLN A 244 13.59 14.52 -7.58
N LEU A 245 13.13 14.77 -8.80
CA LEU A 245 12.72 13.77 -9.77
C LEU A 245 13.80 13.65 -10.83
N THR A 246 14.33 12.43 -11.00
CA THR A 246 15.30 12.11 -12.06
C THR A 246 14.66 11.10 -13.02
N GLY A 247 14.67 11.39 -14.30
CA GLY A 247 14.13 10.50 -15.33
C GLY A 247 15.23 10.07 -16.29
N GLN A 248 15.24 8.78 -16.63
CA GLN A 248 15.99 8.25 -17.76
C GLN A 248 14.97 7.88 -18.82
N LEU A 249 15.03 8.56 -19.95
CA LEU A 249 14.13 8.36 -21.08
C LEU A 249 14.90 7.67 -22.21
N GLY A 250 14.45 6.50 -22.62
CA GLY A 250 14.93 5.86 -23.83
C GLY A 250 14.34 6.55 -25.04
N PHE A 251 15.11 7.37 -25.74
CA PHE A 251 14.68 8.00 -26.96
C PHE A 251 14.94 7.09 -28.17
N MET A 252 13.91 6.79 -28.96
CA MET A 252 14.13 6.32 -30.32
C MET A 252 14.27 7.58 -31.19
N PRO A 253 15.40 7.82 -31.80
CA PRO A 253 15.48 8.91 -32.77
C PRO A 253 14.56 8.55 -33.95
N SER A 254 13.36 9.13 -33.96
CA SER A 254 12.56 9.20 -35.20
C SER A 254 13.34 10.03 -36.18
N ALA A 255 13.58 9.52 -37.38
CA ALA A 255 14.24 10.23 -38.45
C ALA A 255 13.45 11.51 -38.76
N ILE A 256 13.84 12.63 -38.13
CA ILE A 256 13.40 13.96 -38.52
C ILE A 256 14.30 14.38 -39.69
N GLY A 257 13.74 14.37 -40.86
CA GLY A 257 14.41 14.86 -42.08
C GLY A 257 14.85 13.75 -43.03
N GLY A 258 14.07 13.56 -44.08
CA GLY A 258 14.31 12.61 -45.15
C GLY A 258 15.68 12.73 -45.79
N VAL A 259 16.61 11.91 -45.36
CA VAL A 259 17.68 11.41 -46.16
C VAL A 259 17.72 9.91 -45.88
N ALA A 260 17.24 9.15 -46.83
CA ALA A 260 17.36 7.71 -46.85
C ALA A 260 18.84 7.36 -46.96
N ALA A 261 19.44 7.03 -45.82
CA ALA A 261 20.68 6.24 -45.81
C ALA A 261 20.28 4.78 -45.70
N ALA A 262 20.19 4.13 -46.84
CA ALA A 262 20.16 2.68 -46.91
C ALA A 262 21.45 2.12 -46.33
N ALA A 263 21.39 1.62 -45.12
CA ALA A 263 22.33 0.65 -44.61
C ALA A 263 21.50 -0.31 -43.75
N ALA A 264 21.17 -1.42 -44.37
CA ALA A 264 20.63 -2.57 -43.70
C ALA A 264 21.66 -3.09 -42.65
N THR A 265 21.45 -2.72 -41.41
CA THR A 265 22.05 -3.39 -40.27
C THR A 265 20.92 -3.76 -39.35
N ASP A 266 20.76 -5.05 -39.10
CA ASP A 266 19.76 -5.66 -38.22
C ASP A 266 19.99 -5.32 -36.71
N ALA A 267 20.61 -4.21 -36.41
CA ALA A 267 20.81 -3.73 -35.05
C ALA A 267 19.58 -2.90 -34.63
N PRO A 268 18.97 -3.19 -33.49
CA PRO A 268 17.90 -2.37 -32.96
C PRO A 268 18.41 -0.92 -32.78
N PRO A 269 17.57 0.09 -33.06
CA PRO A 269 17.97 1.49 -32.97
C PRO A 269 18.52 1.79 -31.55
N ALA A 270 19.71 2.41 -31.53
CA ALA A 270 20.36 2.77 -30.29
C ALA A 270 19.44 3.74 -29.50
N ARG A 271 19.07 3.32 -28.29
CA ARG A 271 18.31 4.14 -27.35
C ARG A 271 19.29 5.06 -26.64
N VAL A 272 19.15 6.35 -26.81
CA VAL A 272 19.95 7.34 -26.10
C VAL A 272 19.23 7.69 -24.80
N PRO A 273 19.80 7.40 -23.62
CA PRO A 273 19.22 7.81 -22.35
C PRO A 273 19.31 9.32 -22.22
N ILE A 274 18.20 9.98 -21.94
CA ILE A 274 18.14 11.41 -21.60
C ILE A 274 17.87 11.46 -20.09
N GLU A 275 18.76 12.13 -19.32
CA GLU A 275 18.51 12.42 -17.93
C GLU A 275 17.62 13.66 -17.81
N LEU A 276 16.45 13.46 -17.17
CA LEU A 276 15.55 14.53 -16.79
C LEU A 276 15.73 14.80 -15.30
N ARG A 277 16.10 16.02 -14.92
CA ARG A 277 16.16 16.44 -13.51
C ARG A 277 15.11 17.52 -13.27
N ALA A 278 14.21 17.29 -12.32
CA ALA A 278 13.20 18.26 -11.93
C ALA A 278 13.13 18.34 -10.40
N ALA A 279 13.06 19.56 -9.87
CA ALA A 279 12.71 19.77 -8.47
C ALA A 279 11.17 19.73 -8.36
N VAL A 280 10.67 18.84 -7.50
CA VAL A 280 9.23 18.70 -7.27
C VAL A 280 8.92 19.26 -5.90
N THR A 281 8.12 20.34 -5.86
CA THR A 281 7.49 20.85 -4.66
C THR A 281 6.00 20.83 -4.87
N ALA A 282 5.32 19.82 -4.31
CA ALA A 282 3.88 19.70 -4.38
C ALA A 282 3.30 19.89 -2.97
N ALA A 283 2.48 20.91 -2.79
CA ALA A 283 1.65 21.08 -1.61
C ALA A 283 0.21 20.70 -1.97
N THR A 284 -0.52 20.12 -1.01
CA THR A 284 -1.92 19.69 -1.19
C THR A 284 -2.91 20.85 -1.37
N GLN A 285 -2.47 22.10 -1.37
CA GLN A 285 -3.30 23.19 -1.90
C GLN A 285 -3.29 23.11 -3.42
N ALA A 286 -4.45 23.28 -4.03
CA ALA A 286 -4.67 23.31 -5.47
C ALA A 286 -3.98 24.50 -6.14
N ALA A 287 -2.66 24.59 -5.99
CA ALA A 287 -1.83 25.41 -6.83
C ALA A 287 -1.36 24.51 -7.99
N PRO A 288 -1.52 24.95 -9.24
CA PRO A 288 -0.86 24.28 -10.35
C PRO A 288 0.63 24.20 -10.00
N ILE A 289 1.31 23.14 -10.44
CA ILE A 289 2.77 23.03 -10.38
C ILE A 289 3.33 24.26 -11.07
N THR A 290 3.72 25.28 -10.31
CA THR A 290 4.06 26.60 -10.87
C THR A 290 5.53 26.70 -11.24
N ASP A 291 6.39 25.78 -10.79
CA ASP A 291 7.81 25.75 -11.10
C ASP A 291 8.26 24.32 -11.47
N LEU A 292 7.99 23.90 -12.69
CA LEU A 292 8.64 22.75 -13.29
C LEU A 292 9.84 23.26 -14.09
N GLY A 293 10.98 23.40 -13.43
CA GLY A 293 12.24 23.63 -14.11
C GLY A 293 12.73 22.33 -14.74
N LEU A 294 12.62 22.20 -16.06
CA LEU A 294 13.20 21.08 -16.78
C LEU A 294 14.63 21.45 -17.18
N ALA A 295 15.62 20.85 -16.53
CA ALA A 295 17.01 20.94 -16.97
C ALA A 295 17.34 19.65 -17.73
N PHE A 296 17.68 19.77 -19.00
CA PHE A 296 18.20 18.67 -19.81
C PHE A 296 19.72 18.71 -19.78
N GLU A 297 20.35 17.60 -19.47
CA GLU A 297 21.79 17.47 -19.61
C GLU A 297 22.08 16.56 -20.81
N GLN A 298 22.65 17.13 -21.86
CA GLN A 298 23.15 16.40 -23.02
C GLN A 298 24.67 16.60 -23.04
N ASP A 299 25.43 15.49 -23.02
CA ASP A 299 26.90 15.48 -23.06
C ASP A 299 27.57 16.33 -21.97
N GLY A 300 27.06 16.30 -20.73
CA GLY A 300 27.65 16.99 -19.59
C GLY A 300 27.47 18.51 -19.61
N LYS A 301 26.59 19.06 -20.46
CA LYS A 301 26.26 20.49 -20.49
C LYS A 301 24.79 20.71 -20.19
N PRO A 302 24.44 21.52 -19.18
CA PRO A 302 23.05 21.85 -18.91
C PRO A 302 22.47 22.68 -20.05
N GLN A 303 21.38 22.22 -20.62
CA GLN A 303 20.54 22.99 -21.54
C GLN A 303 19.28 23.38 -20.78
N LEU A 304 19.13 24.67 -20.46
CA LEU A 304 17.92 25.25 -19.89
C LEU A 304 16.93 25.57 -21.03
N VAL A 305 15.69 25.05 -20.89
CA VAL A 305 14.54 25.51 -21.66
C VAL A 305 13.53 26.09 -20.69
#